data_0d5be86b286708cfcde5f2eca1d1a399
#
_entry.id   0d5be86b286708cfcde5f2eca1d1a399
#
_cell.length_a   1.000
_cell.length_b   1.000
_cell.length_c   1.000
_cell.angle_alpha   90.00
_cell.angle_beta   90.00
_cell.angle_gamma   90.00
#
_symmetry.space_group_name_H-M   'P 1'
#
loop_
_entity.id
_entity.type
_entity.pdbx_description
1 polymer ?
#
loop_
_entity_poly.entity_id
_entity_poly.type
_entity_poly.pdbx_seq_one_letter_code
_entity_poly.pdbx_strand_id
1 'polypeptide(L)' 'MSAAGAGVPAGPRESDPGGFVPQAERAVILAGVLDGVELGAWDRRVARWLTELDTATALTVASWIERSRAAR' A
#
# COMPACT_ATOMS: atom_id res chain seq x y z
N MET A 1 -11.11 -1.42 13.83
CA MET A 1 -10.42 -0.76 12.72
C MET A 1 -9.15 -1.54 12.38
N SER A 2 -8.94 -1.81 11.10
CA SER A 2 -7.75 -2.53 10.67
C SER A 2 -6.52 -1.62 10.76
N ALA A 3 -5.44 -2.10 11.38
CA ALA A 3 -4.18 -1.37 11.41
C ALA A 3 -3.62 -1.16 10.00
N ALA A 4 -3.88 -2.06 9.08
CA ALA A 4 -3.44 -1.96 7.69
C ALA A 4 -4.07 -0.77 6.97
N GLY A 5 -5.30 -0.42 7.31
CA GLY A 5 -5.99 0.70 6.70
C GLY A 5 -5.63 2.07 7.27
N ALA A 6 -4.96 2.11 8.43
CA ALA A 6 -4.74 3.36 9.15
C ALA A 6 -3.85 4.36 8.40
N GLY A 7 -2.91 3.89 7.58
CA GLY A 7 -1.99 4.76 6.84
C GLY A 7 -2.33 4.93 5.37
N VAL A 8 -3.45 4.37 4.92
CA VAL A 8 -3.79 4.33 3.49
C VAL A 8 -4.77 5.45 3.14
N PRO A 9 -4.46 6.30 2.15
CA PRO A 9 -5.41 7.33 1.72
C PRO A 9 -6.73 6.73 1.27
N ALA A 10 -7.83 7.32 1.70
CA ALA A 10 -9.16 6.77 1.49
C ALA A 10 -9.79 7.15 0.15
N GLY A 11 -9.25 8.12 -0.55
CA GLY A 11 -9.85 8.60 -1.79
C GLY A 11 -8.82 9.04 -2.82
N PRO A 12 -9.28 9.54 -3.98
CA PRO A 12 -8.40 9.99 -5.04
C PRO A 12 -7.40 11.04 -4.55
N ARG A 13 -6.16 10.95 -5.05
CA ARG A 13 -5.09 11.88 -4.68
C ARG A 13 -4.91 12.91 -5.77
N GLU A 14 -5.10 14.17 -5.42
CA GLU A 14 -4.93 15.28 -6.35
C GLU A 14 -3.50 15.81 -6.38
N SER A 15 -2.72 15.50 -5.33
CA SER A 15 -1.35 15.99 -5.21
C SER A 15 -0.56 15.05 -4.30
N ASP A 16 0.76 15.27 -4.23
CA ASP A 16 1.63 14.54 -3.31
C ASP A 16 1.19 14.85 -1.86
N PRO A 17 0.87 13.82 -1.08
CA PRO A 17 0.42 14.04 0.30
C PRO A 17 1.54 14.50 1.24
N GLY A 18 2.81 14.38 0.83
CA GLY A 18 3.93 14.66 1.70
C GLY A 18 4.09 13.60 2.79
N GLY A 19 4.92 13.94 3.78
CA GLY A 19 5.13 13.04 4.91
C GLY A 19 6.13 11.94 4.63
N PHE A 20 6.42 11.16 5.65
CA PHE A 20 7.37 10.06 5.57
C PHE A 20 6.90 8.88 6.40
N VAL A 21 6.93 7.70 5.81
CA VAL A 21 6.67 6.43 6.50
C VAL A 21 7.90 5.55 6.28
N PRO A 22 8.54 5.05 7.34
CA PRO A 22 9.71 4.17 7.21
C PRO A 22 9.41 2.95 6.34
N GLN A 23 10.44 2.41 5.69
CA GLN A 23 10.28 1.27 4.80
C GLN A 23 9.62 0.07 5.50
N ALA A 24 9.99 -0.19 6.75
CA ALA A 24 9.39 -1.30 7.50
C ALA A 24 7.88 -1.13 7.66
N GLU A 25 7.42 0.08 7.91
CA GLU A 25 5.99 0.36 8.01
C GLU A 25 5.30 0.32 6.65
N ARG A 26 5.96 0.81 5.60
CA ARG A 26 5.44 0.68 4.24
C ARG A 26 5.22 -0.78 3.88
N ALA A 27 6.16 -1.65 4.26
CA ALA A 27 6.03 -3.08 4.03
C ALA A 27 4.82 -3.67 4.75
N VAL A 28 4.57 -3.25 5.99
CA VAL A 28 3.40 -3.70 6.76
C VAL A 28 2.11 -3.23 6.09
N ILE A 29 2.06 -1.97 5.65
CA ILE A 29 0.88 -1.42 4.99
C ILE A 29 0.58 -2.19 3.70
N LEU A 30 1.60 -2.40 2.85
CA LEU A 30 1.42 -3.13 1.60
C LEU A 30 1.01 -4.57 1.83
N ALA A 31 1.61 -5.24 2.81
CA ALA A 31 1.22 -6.60 3.17
C ALA A 31 -0.24 -6.63 3.62
N GLY A 32 -0.67 -5.62 4.37
CA GLY A 32 -2.05 -5.54 4.84
C GLY A 32 -3.06 -5.38 3.71
N VAL A 33 -2.78 -4.49 2.74
CA VAL A 33 -3.72 -4.30 1.62
C VAL A 33 -3.72 -5.48 0.66
N LEU A 34 -2.64 -6.27 0.63
CA LEU A 34 -2.56 -7.47 -0.18
C LEU A 34 -3.04 -8.72 0.56
N ASP A 35 -3.52 -8.57 1.78
CA ASP A 35 -4.01 -9.69 2.58
C ASP A 35 -5.16 -10.39 1.83
N GLY A 36 -5.09 -11.71 1.77
CA GLY A 36 -6.06 -12.50 1.04
C GLY A 36 -5.76 -12.66 -0.45
N VAL A 37 -4.77 -11.96 -0.97
CA VAL A 37 -4.34 -12.12 -2.36
C VAL A 37 -3.27 -13.21 -2.41
N GLU A 38 -3.50 -14.23 -3.22
CA GLU A 38 -2.50 -15.27 -3.41
C GLU A 38 -1.37 -14.74 -4.28
N LEU A 39 -0.15 -14.73 -3.73
CA LEU A 39 1.03 -14.18 -4.39
C LEU A 39 2.00 -15.29 -4.77
N GLY A 40 2.38 -15.32 -6.04
CA GLY A 40 3.47 -16.17 -6.51
C GLY A 40 4.84 -15.54 -6.20
N ALA A 41 5.89 -16.24 -6.58
CA ALA A 41 7.26 -15.78 -6.30
C ALA A 41 7.57 -14.44 -6.99
N TRP A 42 7.13 -14.26 -8.22
CA TRP A 42 7.32 -12.99 -8.94
C TRP A 42 6.53 -11.86 -8.29
N ASP A 43 5.29 -12.13 -7.90
CA ASP A 43 4.44 -11.15 -7.24
C ASP A 43 5.09 -10.65 -5.95
N ARG A 44 5.68 -11.54 -5.16
CA ARG A 44 6.35 -11.18 -3.92
C ARG A 44 7.58 -10.31 -4.17
N ARG A 45 8.28 -10.57 -5.26
CA ARG A 45 9.43 -9.75 -5.65
C ARG A 45 8.99 -8.34 -6.00
N VAL A 46 7.90 -8.20 -6.75
CA VAL A 46 7.33 -6.90 -7.09
C VAL A 46 6.84 -6.18 -5.84
N ALA A 47 6.16 -6.89 -4.94
CA ALA A 47 5.69 -6.30 -3.69
C ALA A 47 6.83 -5.77 -2.84
N ARG A 48 7.94 -6.50 -2.76
CA ARG A 48 9.13 -6.04 -2.05
C ARG A 48 9.70 -4.77 -2.69
N TRP A 49 9.76 -4.74 -4.01
CA TRP A 49 10.23 -3.56 -4.73
C TRP A 49 9.35 -2.33 -4.43
N LEU A 50 8.05 -2.51 -4.35
CA LEU A 50 7.13 -1.42 -4.03
C LEU A 50 7.45 -0.80 -2.66
N THR A 51 7.93 -1.58 -1.70
CA THR A 51 8.28 -1.03 -0.38
C THR A 51 9.53 -0.16 -0.41
N GLU A 52 10.33 -0.24 -1.47
CA GLU A 52 11.54 0.56 -1.65
C GLU A 52 11.25 1.92 -2.28
N LEU A 53 10.05 2.12 -2.78
CA LEU A 53 9.64 3.39 -3.36
C LEU A 53 9.43 4.43 -2.25
N ASP A 54 9.38 5.70 -2.65
CA ASP A 54 9.11 6.77 -1.70
C ASP A 54 7.74 6.60 -1.05
N THR A 55 7.57 7.25 0.10
CA THR A 55 6.34 7.16 0.88
C THR A 55 5.10 7.49 0.05
N ALA A 56 5.12 8.62 -0.65
CA ALA A 56 3.96 9.08 -1.41
C ALA A 56 3.53 8.06 -2.46
N THR A 57 4.48 7.51 -3.21
CA THR A 57 4.19 6.54 -4.26
C THR A 57 3.68 5.23 -3.68
N ALA A 58 4.36 4.70 -2.67
CA ALA A 58 3.98 3.42 -2.06
C ALA A 58 2.57 3.50 -1.45
N LEU A 59 2.27 4.58 -0.73
CA LEU A 59 0.95 4.74 -0.12
C LEU A 59 -0.14 4.97 -1.15
N THR A 60 0.18 5.62 -2.26
CA THR A 60 -0.78 5.81 -3.34
C THR A 60 -1.15 4.46 -3.98
N VAL A 61 -0.17 3.61 -4.24
CA VAL A 61 -0.42 2.25 -4.76
C VAL A 61 -1.26 1.45 -3.77
N ALA A 62 -0.91 1.50 -2.48
CA ALA A 62 -1.68 0.84 -1.44
C ALA A 62 -3.13 1.34 -1.41
N SER A 63 -3.32 2.64 -1.62
CA SER A 63 -4.65 3.24 -1.70
C SER A 63 -5.46 2.67 -2.86
N TRP A 64 -4.86 2.52 -4.03
CA TRP A 64 -5.54 1.94 -5.18
C TRP A 64 -6.03 0.52 -4.88
N ILE A 65 -5.20 -0.28 -4.25
CA ILE A 65 -5.54 -1.66 -3.90
C ILE A 65 -6.70 -1.67 -2.90
N GLU A 66 -6.62 -0.86 -1.86
CA GLU A 66 -7.64 -0.81 -0.83
C GLU A 66 -8.98 -0.32 -1.37
N ARG A 67 -8.97 0.72 -2.20
CA ARG A 67 -10.19 1.24 -2.82
C ARG A 67 -10.80 0.24 -3.81
N SER A 68 -9.95 -0.51 -4.51
CA SER A 68 -10.39 -1.57 -5.39
C SER A 68 -11.13 -2.67 -4.63
N ARG A 69 -10.63 -3.03 -3.45
CA ARG A 69 -11.28 -4.03 -2.59
C ARG A 69 -12.62 -3.53 -2.06
N ALA A 70 -12.65 -2.26 -1.64
CA ALA A 70 -13.87 -1.67 -1.09
C ALA A 70 -14.99 -1.52 -2.13
N ALA A 71 -14.62 -1.43 -3.41
CA ALA A 71 -15.58 -1.28 -4.50
C ALA A 71 -16.27 -2.57 -4.91
N ARG A 72 -15.86 -3.72 -4.38
CA ARG A 72 -16.41 -5.02 -4.76
C ARG A 72 -17.60 -5.44 -3.90
#